data_397f8b15138b371c526a3f1b7a2e16bc
#
_entry.id   397f8b15138b371c526a3f1b7a2e16bc
#
_cell.length_a   1.000
_cell.length_b   1.000
_cell.length_c   1.000
_cell.angle_alpha   90.00
_cell.angle_beta   90.00
_cell.angle_gamma   90.00
#
_symmetry.space_group_name_H-M   'P 1'
#
loop_
_entity.id
_entity.type
_entity.pdbx_description
1 polymer ?
#
loop_
_entity_poly.entity_id
_entity_poly.type
_entity_poly.pdbx_seq_one_letter_code
_entity_poly.pdbx_strand_id
1 'polypeptide(L)'
;MMSCLWVALIPIANLLTLFLPILTLANFVPDHPNVVIIFIDDMGYGDIGPFGSDHSTPHLDRMAKEGMKLTDFYVSSAACTPSRSALLTGCYADRIGMGKSVVFPADKRGLNPKEITIAEILKNAGYATGCFGKWHLGDQPQFMPLAQGFDEYEGIPYSNDMWVRGNPKRKYSPLPWIKGNKPVAHIPDVASQSVVTDAITDAAVKFINDQKDKPFFCYVPHSAVHSPHMVTPARLATAKGDVMQALVSEIDASTGSILETLRRNKIDKNTLVLFTNDNGGAGKTSSGPLRGAKFGPKYEGHMRVSTLAWWPDKIPAGSVSSEIMATIDILPTVANLAGQPIPKDRIIDGHDVSDILLGKDKAKSPHKYNYYEKDGIREGKWKLVRYRVKADRFTELYDLEKDLGERNNLAKRYPEKVKALTEALDAHVGKIEAGIRPAGLVENPKPLLADSNGIPTLVEYRNK
;
A
#
# COMPACT_ATOMS: atom_id res chain seq x y z
N MET A 1 82.54 1.01 -68.48
CA MET A 1 82.40 2.24 -67.69
C MET A 1 80.96 2.30 -67.18
N MET A 2 80.83 2.36 -65.97
CA MET A 2 79.72 2.42 -65.02
C MET A 2 78.29 2.25 -65.56
N SER A 3 77.72 1.04 -65.24
CA SER A 3 76.32 0.71 -65.36
C SER A 3 75.62 1.07 -64.06
N CYS A 4 74.56 1.91 -64.12
CA CYS A 4 73.71 2.15 -62.99
C CYS A 4 72.51 1.20 -63.04
N LEU A 5 72.37 0.34 -62.03
CA LEU A 5 71.17 -0.42 -61.76
C LEU A 5 70.14 0.43 -61.06
N TRP A 6 68.93 0.53 -61.61
CA TRP A 6 67.73 1.03 -60.91
C TRP A 6 66.99 -0.09 -60.29
N VAL A 7 66.86 -0.11 -58.98
CA VAL A 7 66.02 -1.00 -58.23
C VAL A 7 64.67 -0.32 -58.03
N ALA A 8 63.60 -0.89 -58.56
CA ALA A 8 62.26 -0.43 -58.37
C ALA A 8 61.75 -0.90 -56.99
N LEU A 9 61.44 0.04 -56.11
CA LEU A 9 60.77 -0.19 -54.84
C LEU A 9 59.24 -0.18 -55.08
N ILE A 10 58.60 -1.33 -54.85
CA ILE A 10 57.14 -1.47 -54.79
C ILE A 10 56.70 -1.09 -53.39
N PRO A 11 55.76 -0.12 -53.21
CA PRO A 11 55.20 0.14 -51.88
C PRO A 11 54.16 -0.90 -51.50
N ILE A 12 54.41 -1.61 -50.41
CA ILE A 12 53.43 -2.49 -49.75
C ILE A 12 52.43 -1.55 -49.03
N ALA A 13 51.24 -1.48 -49.59
CA ALA A 13 50.12 -0.80 -48.94
C ALA A 13 49.62 -1.71 -47.79
N ASN A 14 49.91 -1.34 -46.54
CA ASN A 14 49.32 -1.91 -45.35
C ASN A 14 47.85 -1.56 -45.29
N LEU A 15 46.98 -2.52 -45.61
CA LEU A 15 45.53 -2.48 -45.29
C LEU A 15 45.38 -2.70 -43.81
N LEU A 16 45.37 -1.61 -43.01
CA LEU A 16 44.90 -1.68 -41.64
C LEU A 16 43.38 -1.78 -41.66
N THR A 17 42.86 -3.02 -41.58
CA THR A 17 41.46 -3.27 -41.25
C THR A 17 41.24 -2.86 -39.80
N LEU A 18 40.63 -1.66 -39.59
CA LEU A 18 40.08 -1.26 -38.32
C LEU A 18 38.90 -2.20 -38.00
N PHE A 19 39.17 -3.18 -37.18
CA PHE A 19 38.10 -3.82 -36.40
C PHE A 19 37.60 -2.83 -35.36
N LEU A 20 36.56 -2.06 -35.66
CA LEU A 20 35.73 -1.44 -34.64
C LEU A 20 35.02 -2.56 -33.90
N PRO A 21 35.20 -2.74 -32.59
CA PRO A 21 34.35 -3.56 -31.84
C PRO A 21 32.94 -2.93 -31.93
N ILE A 22 32.00 -3.65 -32.51
CA ILE A 22 30.57 -3.36 -32.33
C ILE A 22 30.36 -3.56 -30.82
N LEU A 23 30.47 -2.46 -30.06
CA LEU A 23 29.87 -2.38 -28.74
C LEU A 23 28.37 -2.59 -28.98
N THR A 24 27.92 -3.82 -28.88
CA THR A 24 26.54 -4.06 -28.52
C THR A 24 26.34 -3.28 -27.22
N LEU A 25 25.66 -2.15 -27.31
CA LEU A 25 24.99 -1.55 -26.18
C LEU A 25 24.03 -2.64 -25.69
N ALA A 26 24.54 -3.56 -24.85
CA ALA A 26 23.71 -4.26 -23.91
C ALA A 26 22.92 -3.13 -23.23
N ASN A 27 21.64 -3.06 -23.50
CA ASN A 27 20.75 -2.20 -22.76
C ASN A 27 20.95 -2.58 -21.28
N PHE A 28 21.80 -1.81 -20.62
CA PHE A 28 21.94 -1.83 -19.19
C PHE A 28 20.64 -1.21 -18.70
N VAL A 29 19.57 -2.01 -18.71
CA VAL A 29 18.39 -1.69 -17.90
C VAL A 29 18.92 -1.81 -16.48
N PRO A 30 19.02 -0.70 -15.74
CA PRO A 30 19.31 -0.82 -14.32
C PRO A 30 18.35 -1.87 -13.78
N ASP A 31 18.78 -2.67 -12.80
CA ASP A 31 17.92 -3.64 -12.11
C ASP A 31 16.78 -2.88 -11.39
N HIS A 32 15.81 -2.40 -12.17
CA HIS A 32 14.60 -1.78 -11.66
C HIS A 32 13.67 -2.89 -11.18
N PRO A 33 13.51 -3.07 -9.86
CA PRO A 33 12.66 -4.14 -9.36
C PRO A 33 11.20 -3.86 -9.69
N ASN A 34 10.46 -4.89 -10.01
CA ASN A 34 9.01 -4.81 -9.95
C ASN A 34 8.57 -4.53 -8.52
N VAL A 35 7.45 -3.84 -8.36
CA VAL A 35 6.88 -3.54 -7.05
C VAL A 35 5.43 -4.01 -7.02
N VAL A 36 5.09 -4.83 -6.03
CA VAL A 36 3.72 -5.26 -5.74
C VAL A 36 3.37 -4.84 -4.32
N ILE A 37 2.27 -4.12 -4.15
CA ILE A 37 1.72 -3.77 -2.83
C ILE A 37 0.34 -4.42 -2.69
N ILE A 38 0.22 -5.39 -1.79
CA ILE A 38 -1.02 -6.04 -1.40
C ILE A 38 -1.52 -5.32 -0.14
N PHE A 39 -2.63 -4.60 -0.25
CA PHE A 39 -3.11 -3.67 0.77
C PHE A 39 -4.52 -4.05 1.22
N ILE A 40 -4.66 -4.46 2.48
CA ILE A 40 -5.87 -5.08 3.00
C ILE A 40 -6.71 -4.06 3.79
N ASP A 41 -8.02 -4.16 3.68
CA ASP A 41 -8.97 -3.25 4.34
C ASP A 41 -9.44 -3.83 5.68
N ASP A 42 -9.26 -3.07 6.76
CA ASP A 42 -9.75 -3.38 8.12
C ASP A 42 -9.22 -4.70 8.74
N MET A 43 -8.13 -5.28 8.25
CA MET A 43 -7.51 -6.46 8.85
C MET A 43 -6.76 -6.08 10.13
N GLY A 44 -6.98 -6.80 11.21
CA GLY A 44 -6.30 -6.59 12.48
C GLY A 44 -4.88 -7.16 12.49
N TYR A 45 -4.06 -6.63 13.39
CA TYR A 45 -2.66 -7.07 13.56
C TYR A 45 -2.54 -8.57 13.82
N GLY A 46 -3.49 -9.16 14.56
CA GLY A 46 -3.51 -10.56 14.96
C GLY A 46 -4.36 -11.47 14.07
N ASP A 47 -4.71 -11.09 12.84
CA ASP A 47 -5.59 -11.92 11.99
C ASP A 47 -4.85 -12.90 11.09
N ILE A 48 -3.51 -12.86 11.01
CA ILE A 48 -2.71 -13.76 10.17
C ILE A 48 -1.70 -14.56 10.99
N GLY A 49 -1.41 -15.78 10.55
CA GLY A 49 -0.54 -16.73 11.25
C GLY A 49 0.83 -16.16 11.67
N PRO A 50 1.57 -15.44 10.80
CA PRO A 50 2.86 -14.82 11.17
C PRO A 50 2.79 -13.86 12.36
N PHE A 51 1.61 -13.34 12.69
CA PHE A 51 1.37 -12.42 13.80
C PHE A 51 0.55 -13.05 14.94
N GLY A 52 0.44 -14.38 14.97
CA GLY A 52 -0.11 -15.14 16.09
C GLY A 52 -1.60 -15.45 16.00
N SER A 53 -2.19 -15.40 14.82
CA SER A 53 -3.55 -15.85 14.58
C SER A 53 -3.65 -17.38 14.53
N ASP A 54 -4.80 -17.91 14.98
CA ASP A 54 -5.19 -19.30 14.74
C ASP A 54 -5.82 -19.51 13.36
N HIS A 55 -6.04 -18.43 12.59
CA HIS A 55 -6.49 -18.53 11.20
C HIS A 55 -5.42 -19.19 10.34
N SER A 56 -5.82 -20.14 9.51
CA SER A 56 -4.90 -20.79 8.56
C SER A 56 -4.55 -19.83 7.43
N THR A 57 -3.25 -19.50 7.32
CA THR A 57 -2.70 -18.59 6.32
C THR A 57 -1.41 -19.12 5.68
N PRO A 58 -1.45 -20.32 5.04
CA PRO A 58 -0.24 -21.01 4.60
C PRO A 58 0.62 -20.21 3.61
N HIS A 59 0.02 -19.36 2.77
CA HIS A 59 0.77 -18.55 1.81
C HIS A 59 1.44 -17.35 2.49
N LEU A 60 0.78 -16.69 3.44
CA LEU A 60 1.37 -15.62 4.25
C LEU A 60 2.42 -16.15 5.22
N ASP A 61 2.21 -17.35 5.80
CA ASP A 61 3.21 -18.05 6.61
C ASP A 61 4.47 -18.33 5.80
N ARG A 62 4.31 -18.78 4.54
CA ARG A 62 5.41 -19.00 3.62
C ARG A 62 6.08 -17.67 3.23
N MET A 63 5.30 -16.62 2.95
CA MET A 63 5.83 -15.29 2.66
C MET A 63 6.70 -14.75 3.82
N ALA A 64 6.25 -14.92 5.05
CA ALA A 64 7.03 -14.54 6.25
C ALA A 64 8.31 -15.38 6.41
N LYS A 65 8.24 -16.68 6.11
CA LYS A 65 9.40 -17.59 6.18
C LYS A 65 10.45 -17.29 5.11
N GLU A 66 10.03 -16.86 3.93
CA GLU A 66 10.89 -16.56 2.79
C GLU A 66 11.31 -15.07 2.73
N GLY A 67 10.70 -14.22 3.53
CA GLY A 67 10.91 -12.77 3.56
C GLY A 67 11.16 -12.24 4.97
N MET A 68 10.63 -11.05 5.24
CA MET A 68 10.80 -10.34 6.50
C MET A 68 9.45 -9.99 7.13
N LYS A 69 9.34 -10.21 8.44
CA LYS A 69 8.24 -9.73 9.26
C LYS A 69 8.59 -8.36 9.86
N LEU A 70 7.74 -7.36 9.64
CA LEU A 70 7.89 -6.00 10.14
C LEU A 70 6.93 -5.81 11.32
N THR A 71 7.47 -5.88 12.55
CA THR A 71 6.63 -5.89 13.76
C THR A 71 6.20 -4.50 14.20
N ASP A 72 6.94 -3.47 13.83
CA ASP A 72 6.71 -2.07 14.19
C ASP A 72 6.42 -1.22 12.94
N PHE A 73 5.49 -1.71 12.11
CA PHE A 73 5.04 -1.03 10.90
C PHE A 73 3.70 -0.35 11.14
N TYR A 74 3.60 0.91 10.73
CA TYR A 74 2.47 1.77 11.03
C TYR A 74 1.79 2.32 9.78
N VAL A 75 0.48 2.49 9.86
CA VAL A 75 -0.24 3.38 8.97
C VAL A 75 -0.18 4.81 9.51
N SER A 76 -0.33 5.81 8.65
CA SER A 76 -0.31 7.21 9.06
C SER A 76 -1.69 7.75 9.45
N SER A 77 -2.74 6.96 9.27
CA SER A 77 -4.11 7.26 9.72
C SER A 77 -4.90 5.98 9.96
N ALA A 78 -5.80 6.02 10.94
CA ALA A 78 -6.67 4.91 11.30
C ALA A 78 -7.99 4.88 10.48
N ALA A 79 -7.98 5.35 9.24
CA ALA A 79 -9.14 5.35 8.35
C ALA A 79 -8.74 5.17 6.89
N CYS A 80 -9.60 4.48 6.11
CA CYS A 80 -9.31 4.04 4.74
C CYS A 80 -8.81 5.15 3.80
N THR A 81 -9.62 6.17 3.49
CA THR A 81 -9.23 7.27 2.58
C THR A 81 -7.95 7.98 3.03
N PRO A 82 -7.83 8.46 4.27
CA PRO A 82 -6.61 9.09 4.74
C PRO A 82 -5.38 8.19 4.62
N SER A 83 -5.48 6.93 5.05
CA SER A 83 -4.35 5.99 5.01
C SER A 83 -3.92 5.69 3.57
N ARG A 84 -4.88 5.42 2.66
CA ARG A 84 -4.61 5.14 1.24
C ARG A 84 -3.96 6.34 0.54
N SER A 85 -4.44 7.56 0.82
CA SER A 85 -3.83 8.77 0.27
C SER A 85 -2.41 8.97 0.77
N ALA A 86 -2.16 8.68 2.04
CA ALA A 86 -0.83 8.80 2.63
C ALA A 86 0.17 7.78 2.07
N LEU A 87 -0.25 6.51 1.91
CA LEU A 87 0.58 5.49 1.28
C LEU A 87 1.02 5.92 -0.12
N LEU A 88 0.08 6.35 -0.97
CA LEU A 88 0.37 6.67 -2.36
C LEU A 88 1.20 7.94 -2.54
N THR A 89 1.13 8.91 -1.62
CA THR A 89 1.81 10.19 -1.74
C THR A 89 3.06 10.35 -0.87
N GLY A 90 3.30 9.43 0.07
CA GLY A 90 4.38 9.54 1.05
C GLY A 90 4.18 10.68 2.06
N CYS A 91 2.96 11.18 2.21
CA CYS A 91 2.62 12.33 3.06
C CYS A 91 1.58 11.96 4.11
N TYR A 92 1.64 12.60 5.28
CA TYR A 92 0.50 12.54 6.18
C TYR A 92 -0.76 13.06 5.50
N ALA A 93 -1.88 12.36 5.68
CA ALA A 93 -3.14 12.71 5.01
C ALA A 93 -3.64 14.14 5.30
N ASP A 94 -3.39 14.65 6.52
CA ASP A 94 -3.70 16.04 6.86
C ASP A 94 -2.92 17.04 6.02
N ARG A 95 -1.63 16.75 5.69
CA ARG A 95 -0.81 17.63 4.85
C ARG A 95 -1.38 17.82 3.45
N ILE A 96 -2.04 16.82 2.90
CA ILE A 96 -2.62 16.84 1.55
C ILE A 96 -4.15 17.04 1.55
N GLY A 97 -4.71 17.53 2.64
CA GLY A 97 -6.14 17.84 2.76
C GLY A 97 -7.07 16.62 2.79
N MET A 98 -6.51 15.39 2.91
CA MET A 98 -7.27 14.13 2.90
C MET A 98 -7.54 13.55 4.30
N GLY A 99 -7.03 14.17 5.37
CA GLY A 99 -7.10 13.63 6.75
C GLY A 99 -8.46 13.74 7.43
N LYS A 100 -9.40 14.54 6.92
CA LYS A 100 -10.63 14.88 7.62
C LYS A 100 -11.62 13.70 7.80
N SER A 101 -11.83 12.91 6.76
CA SER A 101 -12.76 11.77 6.74
C SER A 101 -12.58 10.94 5.47
N VAL A 102 -13.22 9.77 5.40
CA VAL A 102 -13.35 9.02 4.14
C VAL A 102 -14.19 9.79 3.12
N VAL A 103 -13.95 9.56 1.85
CA VAL A 103 -14.78 10.08 0.75
C VAL A 103 -15.92 9.11 0.46
N PHE A 104 -17.06 9.65 0.03
CA PHE A 104 -18.26 8.90 -0.29
C PHE A 104 -18.53 8.91 -1.81
N PRO A 105 -19.44 8.06 -2.32
CA PRO A 105 -19.90 8.15 -3.70
C PRO A 105 -20.40 9.55 -4.03
N ALA A 106 -19.96 10.08 -5.18
CA ALA A 106 -20.24 11.44 -5.63
C ALA A 106 -19.84 12.52 -4.61
N ASP A 107 -18.74 12.33 -3.89
CA ASP A 107 -18.17 13.38 -3.02
C ASP A 107 -17.53 14.47 -3.89
N LYS A 108 -17.61 15.69 -3.39
CA LYS A 108 -16.91 16.85 -4.01
C LYS A 108 -15.39 16.73 -3.90
N ARG A 109 -14.90 15.97 -2.93
CA ARG A 109 -13.49 15.87 -2.55
C ARG A 109 -12.86 14.59 -3.07
N GLY A 110 -11.59 14.70 -3.48
CA GLY A 110 -10.74 13.56 -3.80
C GLY A 110 -9.27 13.91 -3.71
N LEU A 111 -8.39 12.94 -3.99
CA LEU A 111 -6.95 13.17 -4.06
C LEU A 111 -6.66 14.23 -5.13
N ASN A 112 -5.97 15.30 -4.72
CA ASN A 112 -5.68 16.40 -5.64
C ASN A 112 -4.75 15.91 -6.77
N PRO A 113 -5.11 16.09 -8.06
CA PRO A 113 -4.25 15.70 -9.19
C PRO A 113 -2.89 16.41 -9.25
N LYS A 114 -2.67 17.41 -8.39
CA LYS A 114 -1.37 18.05 -8.23
C LYS A 114 -0.46 17.34 -7.22
N GLU A 115 -0.98 16.40 -6.45
CA GLU A 115 -0.12 15.54 -5.63
C GLU A 115 0.64 14.57 -6.54
N ILE A 116 1.79 14.10 -6.05
CA ILE A 116 2.61 13.12 -6.76
C ILE A 116 2.46 11.78 -6.05
N THR A 117 2.10 10.77 -6.81
CA THR A 117 1.90 9.41 -6.31
C THR A 117 3.08 8.50 -6.64
N ILE A 118 3.16 7.34 -5.97
CA ILE A 118 4.09 6.26 -6.32
C ILE A 118 3.94 5.90 -7.80
N ALA A 119 2.70 5.80 -8.30
CA ALA A 119 2.44 5.42 -9.69
C ALA A 119 3.04 6.43 -10.67
N GLU A 120 2.90 7.74 -10.42
CA GLU A 120 3.49 8.77 -11.27
C GLU A 120 5.02 8.75 -11.27
N ILE A 121 5.65 8.56 -10.09
CA ILE A 121 7.11 8.45 -10.00
C ILE A 121 7.60 7.24 -10.81
N LEU A 122 7.00 6.08 -10.62
CA LEU A 122 7.41 4.85 -11.29
C LEU A 122 7.08 4.87 -12.78
N LYS A 123 5.94 5.44 -13.18
CA LYS A 123 5.60 5.65 -14.59
C LYS A 123 6.64 6.51 -15.31
N ASN A 124 7.11 7.58 -14.67
CA ASN A 124 8.20 8.41 -15.20
C ASN A 124 9.53 7.65 -15.33
N ALA A 125 9.71 6.56 -14.57
CA ALA A 125 10.82 5.62 -14.69
C ALA A 125 10.61 4.53 -15.76
N GLY A 126 9.51 4.58 -16.51
CA GLY A 126 9.19 3.60 -17.55
C GLY A 126 8.47 2.34 -17.06
N TYR A 127 7.99 2.32 -15.81
CA TYR A 127 7.17 1.22 -15.30
C TYR A 127 5.79 1.21 -15.94
N ALA A 128 5.26 0.01 -16.20
CA ALA A 128 3.84 -0.18 -16.35
C ALA A 128 3.16 -0.09 -14.97
N THR A 129 2.04 0.59 -14.85
CA THR A 129 1.41 0.84 -13.55
C THR A 129 -0.05 0.36 -13.54
N GLY A 130 -0.40 -0.50 -12.59
CA GLY A 130 -1.74 -1.05 -12.45
C GLY A 130 -2.29 -0.93 -11.02
N CYS A 131 -3.58 -0.62 -10.90
CA CYS A 131 -4.33 -0.59 -9.66
C CYS A 131 -5.52 -1.55 -9.77
N PHE A 132 -5.59 -2.56 -8.89
CA PHE A 132 -6.62 -3.59 -8.94
C PHE A 132 -7.29 -3.73 -7.58
N GLY A 133 -8.50 -3.16 -7.44
CA GLY A 133 -9.27 -3.22 -6.20
C GLY A 133 -9.91 -1.90 -5.76
N LYS A 134 -9.97 -1.69 -4.43
CA LYS A 134 -10.62 -0.54 -3.80
C LYS A 134 -9.75 0.72 -3.90
N TRP A 135 -10.22 1.73 -4.64
CA TRP A 135 -9.52 3.02 -4.76
C TRP A 135 -9.72 3.93 -3.56
N HIS A 136 -10.92 4.38 -3.29
CA HIS A 136 -11.38 5.19 -2.15
C HIS A 136 -10.71 6.55 -1.98
N LEU A 137 -10.25 7.18 -3.06
CA LEU A 137 -9.62 8.52 -3.04
C LEU A 137 -10.36 9.57 -3.89
N GLY A 138 -11.65 9.32 -4.15
CA GLY A 138 -12.54 10.14 -4.96
C GLY A 138 -12.93 9.42 -6.25
N ASP A 139 -14.20 9.57 -6.63
CA ASP A 139 -14.82 8.89 -7.75
C ASP A 139 -15.09 9.80 -8.97
N GLN A 140 -14.70 11.08 -8.89
CA GLN A 140 -14.82 11.96 -10.03
C GLN A 140 -13.62 11.74 -11.00
N PRO A 141 -13.80 11.94 -12.31
CA PRO A 141 -12.81 11.55 -13.33
C PRO A 141 -11.37 11.97 -13.03
N GLN A 142 -11.17 13.19 -12.51
CA GLN A 142 -9.84 13.71 -12.19
C GLN A 142 -9.23 13.11 -10.91
N PHE A 143 -9.99 12.36 -10.12
CA PHE A 143 -9.53 11.70 -8.90
C PHE A 143 -9.33 10.20 -9.07
N MET A 144 -9.77 9.63 -10.20
CA MET A 144 -9.69 8.19 -10.48
C MET A 144 -8.23 7.75 -10.75
N PRO A 145 -7.92 6.45 -10.58
CA PRO A 145 -6.54 5.94 -10.66
C PRO A 145 -5.79 6.35 -11.93
N LEU A 146 -6.45 6.36 -13.11
CA LEU A 146 -5.80 6.74 -14.35
C LEU A 146 -5.33 8.20 -14.37
N ALA A 147 -6.01 9.09 -13.64
CA ALA A 147 -5.61 10.48 -13.46
C ALA A 147 -4.55 10.68 -12.36
N GLN A 148 -4.17 9.60 -11.68
CA GLN A 148 -3.20 9.57 -10.56
C GLN A 148 -1.99 8.67 -10.89
N GLY A 149 -1.67 8.54 -12.18
CA GLY A 149 -0.47 7.88 -12.66
C GLY A 149 -0.59 6.40 -13.03
N PHE A 150 -1.73 5.75 -12.80
CA PHE A 150 -1.92 4.37 -13.23
C PHE A 150 -2.27 4.27 -14.71
N ASP A 151 -1.73 3.26 -15.39
CA ASP A 151 -2.07 2.92 -16.78
C ASP A 151 -3.34 2.08 -16.86
N GLU A 152 -3.51 1.18 -15.87
CA GLU A 152 -4.64 0.27 -15.79
C GLU A 152 -5.33 0.37 -14.43
N TYR A 153 -6.65 0.28 -14.45
CA TYR A 153 -7.47 0.19 -13.25
C TYR A 153 -8.61 -0.80 -13.47
N GLU A 154 -8.77 -1.73 -12.52
CA GLU A 154 -9.97 -2.57 -12.45
C GLU A 154 -10.36 -2.79 -10.98
N GLY A 155 -11.61 -2.44 -10.57
CA GLY A 155 -12.03 -2.55 -9.18
C GLY A 155 -13.22 -1.69 -8.80
N ILE A 156 -13.33 -1.39 -7.50
CA ILE A 156 -14.39 -0.55 -6.91
C ILE A 156 -13.85 0.83 -6.54
N PRO A 157 -14.56 1.92 -6.89
CA PRO A 157 -14.05 3.29 -6.69
C PRO A 157 -14.11 3.77 -5.24
N TYR A 158 -14.86 3.10 -4.37
CA TYR A 158 -15.04 3.40 -2.94
C TYR A 158 -15.25 2.10 -2.15
N SER A 159 -15.67 2.18 -0.88
CA SER A 159 -15.81 1.00 -0.04
C SER A 159 -17.00 0.12 -0.46
N ASN A 160 -16.87 -1.20 -0.29
CA ASN A 160 -17.88 -2.20 -0.65
C ASN A 160 -19.17 -2.09 0.16
N ASP A 161 -19.17 -1.45 1.32
CA ASP A 161 -20.37 -1.13 2.12
C ASP A 161 -21.18 0.05 1.57
N MET A 162 -20.61 0.83 0.63
CA MET A 162 -21.24 1.96 -0.02
C MET A 162 -22.07 1.52 -1.25
N TRP A 163 -23.01 0.65 -1.03
CA TRP A 163 -23.90 0.06 -2.04
C TRP A 163 -25.38 0.24 -1.66
N VAL A 164 -26.31 -0.07 -2.55
CA VAL A 164 -27.75 0.18 -2.40
C VAL A 164 -28.37 -0.40 -1.10
N ARG A 165 -27.75 -1.45 -0.52
CA ARG A 165 -28.19 -2.07 0.75
C ARG A 165 -27.24 -1.82 1.91
N GLY A 166 -26.18 -1.05 1.70
CA GLY A 166 -25.12 -0.87 2.69
C GLY A 166 -25.53 -0.06 3.92
N ASN A 167 -26.20 1.07 3.70
CA ASN A 167 -26.66 1.94 4.78
C ASN A 167 -28.09 2.46 4.50
N PRO A 168 -29.09 2.07 5.28
CA PRO A 168 -30.49 2.46 5.03
C PRO A 168 -30.73 3.97 5.18
N LYS A 169 -29.86 4.69 5.88
CA LYS A 169 -29.93 6.16 6.03
C LYS A 169 -29.29 6.92 4.86
N ARG A 170 -28.50 6.23 4.03
CA ARG A 170 -27.82 6.81 2.86
C ARG A 170 -28.29 6.08 1.59
N LYS A 171 -28.92 6.81 0.69
CA LYS A 171 -29.32 6.27 -0.62
C LYS A 171 -28.10 6.30 -1.54
N TYR A 172 -27.30 5.25 -1.49
CA TYR A 172 -26.19 5.10 -2.44
C TYR A 172 -26.69 4.69 -3.83
N SER A 173 -25.99 5.15 -4.85
CA SER A 173 -26.10 4.62 -6.20
C SER A 173 -25.61 3.15 -6.24
N PRO A 174 -25.92 2.38 -7.31
CA PRO A 174 -25.36 1.05 -7.48
C PRO A 174 -23.85 1.07 -7.36
N LEU A 175 -23.25 0.11 -6.63
CA LEU A 175 -21.80 -0.03 -6.52
C LEU A 175 -21.24 -0.54 -7.86
N PRO A 176 -20.47 0.27 -8.60
CA PRO A 176 -19.93 -0.15 -9.88
C PRO A 176 -18.65 -0.99 -9.74
N TRP A 177 -18.45 -1.91 -10.66
CA TRP A 177 -17.15 -2.46 -11.00
C TRP A 177 -16.61 -1.69 -12.21
N ILE A 178 -15.47 -1.07 -12.01
CA ILE A 178 -14.87 -0.16 -13.01
C ILE A 178 -13.74 -0.88 -13.74
N LYS A 179 -13.61 -0.66 -15.04
CA LYS A 179 -12.42 -0.97 -15.83
C LYS A 179 -11.97 0.26 -16.59
N GLY A 180 -10.72 0.67 -16.38
CA GLY A 180 -10.27 1.99 -16.80
C GLY A 180 -11.05 3.08 -16.07
N ASN A 181 -11.84 3.87 -16.82
CA ASN A 181 -12.71 4.91 -16.26
C ASN A 181 -14.20 4.61 -16.48
N LYS A 182 -14.56 3.36 -16.86
CA LYS A 182 -15.93 3.00 -17.22
C LYS A 182 -16.50 1.92 -16.29
N PRO A 183 -17.73 2.05 -15.81
CA PRO A 183 -18.44 0.95 -15.20
C PRO A 183 -18.71 -0.15 -16.25
N VAL A 184 -18.23 -1.37 -15.97
CA VAL A 184 -18.40 -2.54 -16.83
C VAL A 184 -19.28 -3.62 -16.19
N ALA A 185 -19.47 -3.54 -14.87
CA ALA A 185 -20.40 -4.35 -14.12
C ALA A 185 -20.89 -3.58 -12.87
N HIS A 186 -21.83 -4.18 -12.13
CA HIS A 186 -22.28 -3.65 -10.85
C HIS A 186 -22.40 -4.77 -9.80
N ILE A 187 -22.44 -4.38 -8.53
CA ILE A 187 -22.42 -5.27 -7.38
C ILE A 187 -23.71 -5.08 -6.56
N PRO A 188 -24.83 -5.76 -6.93
CA PRO A 188 -26.14 -5.51 -6.33
C PRO A 188 -26.46 -6.41 -5.14
N ASP A 189 -25.74 -7.53 -4.96
CA ASP A 189 -26.13 -8.62 -4.08
C ASP A 189 -24.96 -9.33 -3.39
N VAL A 190 -25.27 -10.28 -2.51
CA VAL A 190 -24.28 -11.08 -1.79
C VAL A 190 -23.40 -11.90 -2.73
N ALA A 191 -23.98 -12.46 -3.79
CA ALA A 191 -23.22 -13.28 -4.74
C ALA A 191 -22.12 -12.44 -5.43
N SER A 192 -22.48 -11.23 -5.89
CA SER A 192 -21.52 -10.31 -6.50
C SER A 192 -20.50 -9.78 -5.51
N GLN A 193 -20.88 -9.50 -4.25
CA GLN A 193 -19.92 -9.10 -3.20
C GLN A 193 -18.92 -10.22 -2.88
N SER A 194 -19.39 -11.47 -2.84
CA SER A 194 -18.59 -12.64 -2.46
C SER A 194 -17.50 -13.01 -3.46
N VAL A 195 -17.49 -12.42 -4.65
CA VAL A 195 -16.48 -12.70 -5.68
C VAL A 195 -15.54 -11.52 -5.96
N VAL A 196 -15.66 -10.45 -5.19
CA VAL A 196 -14.84 -9.22 -5.36
C VAL A 196 -13.36 -9.52 -5.17
N THR A 197 -12.99 -10.28 -4.13
CA THR A 197 -11.57 -10.65 -3.88
C THR A 197 -10.97 -11.44 -5.03
N ASP A 198 -11.74 -12.39 -5.60
CA ASP A 198 -11.31 -13.16 -6.76
C ASP A 198 -11.14 -12.28 -8.00
N ALA A 199 -12.11 -11.39 -8.27
CA ALA A 199 -12.03 -10.49 -9.42
C ALA A 199 -10.80 -9.55 -9.34
N ILE A 200 -10.50 -9.04 -8.16
CA ILE A 200 -9.28 -8.26 -7.90
C ILE A 200 -8.03 -9.09 -8.18
N THR A 201 -8.00 -10.33 -7.67
CA THR A 201 -6.86 -11.24 -7.84
C THR A 201 -6.62 -11.58 -9.30
N ASP A 202 -7.69 -11.94 -10.03
CA ASP A 202 -7.61 -12.27 -11.46
C ASP A 202 -7.07 -11.10 -12.29
N ALA A 203 -7.54 -9.89 -12.03
CA ALA A 203 -7.07 -8.67 -12.70
C ALA A 203 -5.58 -8.39 -12.41
N ALA A 204 -5.14 -8.52 -11.16
CA ALA A 204 -3.75 -8.33 -10.77
C ALA A 204 -2.83 -9.40 -11.38
N VAL A 205 -3.23 -10.68 -11.34
CA VAL A 205 -2.51 -11.80 -11.95
C VAL A 205 -2.39 -11.63 -13.46
N LYS A 206 -3.48 -11.21 -14.11
CA LYS A 206 -3.47 -10.90 -15.55
C LYS A 206 -2.45 -9.81 -15.87
N PHE A 207 -2.49 -8.70 -15.16
CA PHE A 207 -1.55 -7.58 -15.34
C PHE A 207 -0.09 -8.03 -15.17
N ILE A 208 0.23 -8.80 -14.12
CA ILE A 208 1.58 -9.32 -13.90
C ILE A 208 2.05 -10.20 -15.07
N ASN A 209 1.17 -11.07 -15.60
CA ASN A 209 1.49 -11.89 -16.77
C ASN A 209 1.72 -11.04 -18.03
N ASP A 210 0.90 -10.01 -18.25
CA ASP A 210 0.99 -9.14 -19.42
C ASP A 210 2.23 -8.23 -19.38
N GLN A 211 2.71 -7.88 -18.16
CA GLN A 211 3.81 -6.94 -17.98
C GLN A 211 5.16 -7.59 -17.56
N LYS A 212 5.25 -8.94 -17.56
CA LYS A 212 6.40 -9.70 -17.05
C LYS A 212 7.76 -9.35 -17.68
N ASP A 213 7.77 -8.78 -18.88
CA ASP A 213 8.97 -8.50 -19.68
C ASP A 213 9.49 -7.06 -19.50
N LYS A 214 8.87 -6.26 -18.62
CA LYS A 214 9.30 -4.90 -18.30
C LYS A 214 8.99 -4.56 -16.82
N PRO A 215 9.64 -3.56 -16.24
CA PRO A 215 9.36 -3.18 -14.86
C PRO A 215 7.90 -2.75 -14.69
N PHE A 216 7.27 -3.15 -13.59
CA PHE A 216 5.89 -2.79 -13.28
C PHE A 216 5.68 -2.47 -11.81
N PHE A 217 4.65 -1.66 -11.57
CA PHE A 217 4.06 -1.40 -10.27
C PHE A 217 2.63 -1.92 -10.24
N CYS A 218 2.35 -2.88 -9.38
CA CYS A 218 1.03 -3.47 -9.19
C CYS A 218 0.51 -3.15 -7.78
N TYR A 219 -0.45 -2.27 -7.67
CA TYR A 219 -1.14 -1.94 -6.43
C TYR A 219 -2.43 -2.76 -6.33
N VAL A 220 -2.54 -3.61 -5.31
CA VAL A 220 -3.66 -4.55 -5.10
C VAL A 220 -4.37 -4.22 -3.79
N PRO A 221 -5.19 -3.15 -3.76
CA PRO A 221 -5.95 -2.76 -2.58
C PRO A 221 -7.25 -3.59 -2.49
N HIS A 222 -7.21 -4.67 -1.71
CA HIS A 222 -8.41 -5.46 -1.43
C HIS A 222 -9.43 -4.67 -0.62
N SER A 223 -10.72 -4.96 -0.83
CA SER A 223 -11.81 -4.48 0.01
C SER A 223 -12.16 -5.44 1.16
N ALA A 224 -11.69 -6.67 1.12
CA ALA A 224 -11.73 -7.59 2.24
C ALA A 224 -10.60 -7.19 3.24
N VAL A 225 -10.78 -7.32 4.54
CA VAL A 225 -11.90 -8.00 5.21
C VAL A 225 -12.97 -7.01 5.71
N HIS A 226 -13.07 -5.83 5.09
CA HIS A 226 -14.03 -4.80 5.49
C HIS A 226 -15.48 -5.34 5.44
N SER A 227 -16.30 -4.93 6.38
CA SER A 227 -17.73 -5.24 6.35
C SER A 227 -18.46 -4.60 5.15
N PRO A 228 -19.52 -5.21 4.59
CA PRO A 228 -20.17 -6.44 5.02
C PRO A 228 -19.33 -7.69 4.67
N HIS A 229 -19.29 -8.64 5.62
CA HIS A 229 -18.52 -9.88 5.49
C HIS A 229 -19.28 -10.87 4.61
N MET A 230 -18.98 -10.91 3.34
CA MET A 230 -19.65 -11.77 2.35
C MET A 230 -18.65 -12.68 1.68
N VAL A 231 -18.90 -13.97 1.77
CA VAL A 231 -18.08 -15.03 1.18
C VAL A 231 -18.97 -16.01 0.44
N THR A 232 -18.41 -16.77 -0.49
CA THR A 232 -19.18 -17.81 -1.18
C THR A 232 -19.57 -18.94 -0.20
N PRO A 233 -20.71 -19.62 -0.44
CA PRO A 233 -21.11 -20.75 0.40
C PRO A 233 -20.05 -21.85 0.49
N ALA A 234 -19.31 -22.10 -0.60
CA ALA A 234 -18.23 -23.08 -0.62
C ALA A 234 -17.08 -22.70 0.33
N ARG A 235 -16.63 -21.45 0.32
CA ARG A 235 -15.60 -20.96 1.24
C ARG A 235 -16.04 -20.97 2.69
N LEU A 236 -17.30 -20.57 2.95
CA LEU A 236 -17.85 -20.63 4.29
C LEU A 236 -17.89 -22.07 4.83
N ALA A 237 -18.27 -23.03 3.98
CA ALA A 237 -18.27 -24.45 4.33
C ALA A 237 -16.83 -24.97 4.63
N THR A 238 -15.84 -24.61 3.80
CA THR A 238 -14.44 -24.94 4.03
C THR A 238 -13.93 -24.38 5.36
N ALA A 239 -14.36 -23.16 5.71
CA ALA A 239 -14.05 -22.51 6.98
C ALA A 239 -14.95 -22.97 8.15
N LYS A 240 -15.71 -24.06 7.98
CA LYS A 240 -16.62 -24.63 9.01
C LYS A 240 -17.61 -23.61 9.61
N GLY A 241 -18.06 -22.66 8.80
CA GLY A 241 -18.98 -21.60 9.19
C GLY A 241 -18.32 -20.34 9.80
N ASP A 242 -17.01 -20.31 9.96
CA ASP A 242 -16.29 -19.12 10.42
C ASP A 242 -16.07 -18.16 9.24
N VAL A 243 -16.81 -17.05 9.25
CA VAL A 243 -16.75 -16.04 8.18
C VAL A 243 -15.41 -15.29 8.17
N MET A 244 -14.78 -15.08 9.33
CA MET A 244 -13.48 -14.38 9.37
C MET A 244 -12.36 -15.28 8.85
N GLN A 245 -12.33 -16.56 9.26
CA GLN A 245 -11.44 -17.54 8.66
C GLN A 245 -11.63 -17.63 7.14
N ALA A 246 -12.87 -17.58 6.63
CA ALA A 246 -13.14 -17.63 5.20
C ALA A 246 -12.57 -16.41 4.48
N LEU A 247 -12.78 -15.19 5.00
CA LEU A 247 -12.27 -13.93 4.43
C LEU A 247 -10.73 -13.87 4.48
N VAL A 248 -10.13 -14.23 5.61
CA VAL A 248 -8.68 -14.29 5.76
C VAL A 248 -8.07 -15.31 4.79
N SER A 249 -8.72 -16.48 4.60
CA SER A 249 -8.30 -17.48 3.62
C SER A 249 -8.40 -16.99 2.18
N GLU A 250 -9.36 -16.12 1.84
CA GLU A 250 -9.45 -15.50 0.52
C GLU A 250 -8.25 -14.57 0.26
N ILE A 251 -7.87 -13.77 1.26
CA ILE A 251 -6.69 -12.88 1.18
C ILE A 251 -5.41 -13.70 1.09
N ASP A 252 -5.29 -14.77 1.88
CA ASP A 252 -4.14 -15.66 1.83
C ASP A 252 -4.01 -16.33 0.44
N ALA A 253 -5.11 -16.85 -0.11
CA ALA A 253 -5.13 -17.46 -1.44
C ALA A 253 -4.81 -16.46 -2.55
N SER A 254 -5.31 -15.23 -2.45
CA SER A 254 -4.98 -14.13 -3.37
C SER A 254 -3.48 -13.81 -3.35
N THR A 255 -2.91 -13.66 -2.15
CA THR A 255 -1.48 -13.46 -1.97
C THR A 255 -0.69 -14.63 -2.57
N GLY A 256 -1.10 -15.86 -2.30
CA GLY A 256 -0.50 -17.07 -2.87
C GLY A 256 -0.50 -17.05 -4.40
N SER A 257 -1.64 -16.69 -5.02
CA SER A 257 -1.78 -16.61 -6.48
C SER A 257 -0.83 -15.58 -7.11
N ILE A 258 -0.67 -14.43 -6.48
CA ILE A 258 0.27 -13.39 -6.92
C ILE A 258 1.72 -13.89 -6.82
N LEU A 259 2.14 -14.42 -5.65
CA LEU A 259 3.50 -14.91 -5.44
C LEU A 259 3.85 -16.07 -6.41
N GLU A 260 2.90 -16.97 -6.63
CA GLU A 260 3.08 -18.09 -7.56
C GLU A 260 3.18 -17.62 -9.02
N THR A 261 2.42 -16.59 -9.40
CA THR A 261 2.52 -15.97 -10.73
C THR A 261 3.88 -15.35 -10.96
N LEU A 262 4.45 -14.66 -9.96
CA LEU A 262 5.82 -14.14 -10.04
C LEU A 262 6.85 -15.25 -10.23
N ARG A 263 6.72 -16.37 -9.48
CA ARG A 263 7.62 -17.52 -9.61
C ARG A 263 7.51 -18.21 -10.98
N ARG A 264 6.28 -18.47 -11.46
CA ARG A 264 6.06 -19.10 -12.78
C ARG A 264 6.66 -18.29 -13.92
N ASN A 265 6.59 -16.96 -13.82
CA ASN A 265 7.21 -16.05 -14.78
C ASN A 265 8.70 -15.83 -14.54
N LYS A 266 9.29 -16.40 -13.47
CA LYS A 266 10.72 -16.28 -13.10
C LYS A 266 11.16 -14.82 -12.86
N ILE A 267 10.25 -14.00 -12.35
CA ILE A 267 10.48 -12.59 -12.02
C ILE A 267 10.43 -12.31 -10.51
N ASP A 268 10.24 -13.35 -9.71
CA ASP A 268 10.19 -13.31 -8.25
C ASP A 268 11.45 -12.70 -7.63
N LYS A 269 12.64 -13.06 -8.16
CA LYS A 269 13.92 -12.52 -7.70
C LYS A 269 14.16 -11.05 -8.05
N ASN A 270 13.36 -10.47 -8.94
CA ASN A 270 13.38 -9.05 -9.29
C ASN A 270 12.07 -8.36 -8.90
N THR A 271 11.40 -8.81 -7.84
CA THR A 271 10.13 -8.23 -7.41
C THR A 271 10.09 -8.06 -5.90
N LEU A 272 9.92 -6.81 -5.45
CA LEU A 272 9.55 -6.48 -4.08
C LEU A 272 8.04 -6.64 -3.91
N VAL A 273 7.62 -7.48 -2.99
CA VAL A 273 6.22 -7.63 -2.59
C VAL A 273 6.05 -7.16 -1.15
N LEU A 274 5.17 -6.19 -0.92
CA LEU A 274 4.75 -5.73 0.39
C LEU A 274 3.30 -6.16 0.64
N PHE A 275 3.05 -6.84 1.73
CA PHE A 275 1.72 -7.13 2.26
C PHE A 275 1.51 -6.29 3.52
N THR A 276 0.45 -5.49 3.57
CA THR A 276 0.13 -4.66 4.74
C THR A 276 -1.35 -4.24 4.73
N ASN A 277 -1.81 -3.52 5.76
CA ASN A 277 -3.20 -3.13 5.93
C ASN A 277 -3.35 -1.60 5.87
N ASP A 278 -4.57 -1.12 5.59
CA ASP A 278 -4.85 0.33 5.51
C ASP A 278 -5.11 0.97 6.88
N ASN A 279 -5.54 0.21 7.85
CA ASN A 279 -5.67 0.62 9.26
C ASN A 279 -5.74 -0.62 10.16
N GLY A 280 -5.79 -0.41 11.46
CA GLY A 280 -6.05 -1.49 12.41
C GLY A 280 -7.41 -2.13 12.21
N GLY A 281 -7.60 -3.29 12.78
CA GLY A 281 -8.79 -4.11 12.60
C GLY A 281 -10.09 -3.43 13.01
N ALA A 282 -11.20 -3.89 12.45
CA ALA A 282 -12.55 -3.44 12.78
C ALA A 282 -13.52 -4.60 12.97
N GLY A 283 -14.51 -4.40 13.81
CA GLY A 283 -15.60 -5.37 14.00
C GLY A 283 -15.15 -6.70 14.60
N LYS A 284 -15.08 -7.76 13.78
CA LYS A 284 -14.74 -9.12 14.22
C LYS A 284 -13.26 -9.47 14.08
N THR A 285 -12.44 -8.54 13.61
CA THR A 285 -11.00 -8.75 13.43
C THR A 285 -10.25 -8.68 14.76
N SER A 286 -9.04 -9.25 14.81
CA SER A 286 -8.23 -9.37 16.01
C SER A 286 -7.02 -8.41 15.96
N SER A 287 -6.89 -7.55 16.96
CA SER A 287 -5.67 -6.77 17.15
C SER A 287 -4.54 -7.57 17.83
N GLY A 288 -4.75 -8.86 18.12
CA GLY A 288 -3.77 -9.69 18.82
C GLY A 288 -3.40 -9.11 20.20
N PRO A 289 -2.11 -8.91 20.50
CA PRO A 289 -1.67 -8.38 21.80
C PRO A 289 -1.90 -6.86 21.94
N LEU A 290 -2.26 -6.16 20.85
CA LEU A 290 -2.35 -4.72 20.82
C LEU A 290 -3.69 -4.22 21.37
N ARG A 291 -3.67 -3.09 22.05
CA ARG A 291 -4.90 -2.43 22.51
C ARG A 291 -5.56 -1.64 21.38
N GLY A 292 -6.88 -1.64 21.34
CA GLY A 292 -7.68 -0.84 20.42
C GLY A 292 -7.91 -1.51 19.06
N ALA A 293 -8.64 -0.82 18.23
CA ALA A 293 -9.06 -1.20 16.89
C ALA A 293 -9.34 0.07 16.09
N LYS A 294 -9.85 0.02 14.88
CA LYS A 294 -10.05 1.15 13.93
C LYS A 294 -10.62 2.44 14.54
N PHE A 295 -11.43 2.35 15.57
CA PHE A 295 -12.10 3.51 16.18
C PHE A 295 -11.70 3.71 17.64
N GLY A 296 -11.72 4.96 18.13
CA GLY A 296 -11.43 5.34 19.52
C GLY A 296 -10.06 6.02 19.70
N PRO A 297 -9.51 6.02 20.92
CA PRO A 297 -8.18 6.58 21.19
C PRO A 297 -7.08 5.86 20.43
N LYS A 298 -6.04 6.56 20.05
CA LYS A 298 -4.98 6.07 19.14
C LYS A 298 -3.99 5.12 19.83
N TYR A 299 -4.50 3.98 20.33
CA TYR A 299 -3.68 2.87 20.83
C TYR A 299 -2.99 2.11 19.69
N GLU A 300 -2.06 1.19 20.02
CA GLU A 300 -1.28 0.44 19.02
C GLU A 300 -2.17 -0.25 17.99
N GLY A 301 -3.24 -0.93 18.40
CA GLY A 301 -4.15 -1.65 17.52
C GLY A 301 -4.94 -0.81 16.51
N HIS A 302 -4.86 0.54 16.59
CA HIS A 302 -5.45 1.43 15.60
C HIS A 302 -4.58 1.58 14.36
N MET A 303 -3.25 1.64 14.54
CA MET A 303 -2.34 2.12 13.51
C MET A 303 -1.12 1.22 13.30
N ARG A 304 -0.81 0.30 14.23
CA ARG A 304 0.21 -0.72 14.04
C ARG A 304 -0.41 -1.90 13.31
N VAL A 305 0.15 -2.26 12.16
CA VAL A 305 -0.44 -3.22 11.23
C VAL A 305 0.49 -4.38 10.94
N SER A 306 -0.08 -5.56 10.68
CA SER A 306 0.69 -6.72 10.26
C SER A 306 1.27 -6.47 8.87
N THR A 307 2.60 -6.56 8.76
CA THR A 307 3.30 -6.27 7.50
C THR A 307 4.37 -7.29 7.23
N LEU A 308 4.38 -7.78 5.98
CA LEU A 308 5.39 -8.68 5.44
C LEU A 308 6.05 -8.05 4.22
N ALA A 309 7.36 -8.21 4.11
CA ALA A 309 8.12 -7.84 2.93
C ALA A 309 8.78 -9.09 2.36
N TRP A 310 8.68 -9.29 1.04
CA TRP A 310 9.23 -10.45 0.37
C TRP A 310 9.94 -10.03 -0.92
N TRP A 311 11.18 -10.45 -1.05
CA TRP A 311 12.00 -10.28 -2.24
C TRP A 311 13.12 -11.31 -2.18
N PRO A 312 12.94 -12.46 -2.83
CA PRO A 312 13.95 -13.52 -2.82
C PRO A 312 15.34 -13.03 -3.21
N ASP A 313 16.35 -13.54 -2.53
CA ASP A 313 17.77 -13.21 -2.71
C ASP A 313 18.15 -11.75 -2.36
N LYS A 314 17.19 -10.89 -1.96
CA LYS A 314 17.45 -9.50 -1.57
C LYS A 314 17.09 -9.25 -0.10
N ILE A 315 15.92 -9.71 0.34
CA ILE A 315 15.49 -9.62 1.74
C ILE A 315 15.92 -10.91 2.45
N PRO A 316 16.61 -10.83 3.60
CA PRO A 316 17.00 -12.02 4.35
C PRO A 316 15.79 -12.85 4.77
N ALA A 317 15.75 -14.12 4.33
CA ALA A 317 14.64 -15.02 4.60
C ALA A 317 14.45 -15.29 6.10
N GLY A 318 13.19 -15.27 6.56
CA GLY A 318 12.81 -15.51 7.95
C GLY A 318 13.23 -14.42 8.93
N SER A 319 13.67 -13.26 8.42
CA SER A 319 14.10 -12.16 9.25
C SER A 319 12.92 -11.42 9.90
N VAL A 320 13.21 -10.72 10.99
CA VAL A 320 12.24 -9.90 11.73
C VAL A 320 12.87 -8.54 12.00
N SER A 321 12.16 -7.47 11.68
CA SER A 321 12.56 -6.12 12.05
C SER A 321 11.53 -5.48 12.97
N SER A 322 12.01 -4.87 14.04
CA SER A 322 11.26 -4.01 14.96
C SER A 322 11.63 -2.53 14.81
N GLU A 323 12.33 -2.18 13.75
CA GLU A 323 12.56 -0.77 13.41
C GLU A 323 11.24 -0.10 13.01
N ILE A 324 11.00 1.11 13.50
CA ILE A 324 9.78 1.87 13.20
C ILE A 324 9.78 2.24 11.72
N MET A 325 8.75 1.81 11.03
CA MET A 325 8.47 2.16 9.63
C MET A 325 6.99 2.48 9.46
N ALA A 326 6.64 3.23 8.44
CA ALA A 326 5.26 3.61 8.16
C ALA A 326 4.91 3.51 6.67
N THR A 327 3.62 3.46 6.36
CA THR A 327 3.14 3.41 4.96
C THR A 327 3.59 4.60 4.13
N ILE A 328 3.83 5.77 4.75
CA ILE A 328 4.39 6.94 4.07
C ILE A 328 5.82 6.73 3.57
N ASP A 329 6.57 5.78 4.14
CA ASP A 329 7.95 5.46 3.73
C ASP A 329 8.01 4.67 2.41
N ILE A 330 6.89 4.08 2.00
CA ILE A 330 6.86 3.25 0.79
C ILE A 330 7.20 4.09 -0.45
N LEU A 331 6.65 5.31 -0.59
CA LEU A 331 6.95 6.16 -1.74
C LEU A 331 8.46 6.46 -1.89
N PRO A 332 9.15 7.05 -0.88
CA PRO A 332 10.58 7.33 -1.02
C PRO A 332 11.43 6.06 -1.15
N THR A 333 11.02 4.95 -0.53
CA THR A 333 11.71 3.66 -0.62
C THR A 333 11.65 3.09 -2.04
N VAL A 334 10.45 3.01 -2.65
CA VAL A 334 10.33 2.47 -4.01
C VAL A 334 10.91 3.42 -5.05
N ALA A 335 10.85 4.74 -4.82
CA ALA A 335 11.52 5.72 -5.65
C ALA A 335 13.05 5.48 -5.66
N ASN A 336 13.66 5.31 -4.49
CA ASN A 336 15.09 5.01 -4.36
C ASN A 336 15.45 3.68 -5.05
N LEU A 337 14.67 2.60 -4.82
CA LEU A 337 14.89 1.31 -5.46
C LEU A 337 14.76 1.36 -6.98
N ALA A 338 13.94 2.25 -7.50
CA ALA A 338 13.77 2.53 -8.93
C ALA A 338 14.77 3.59 -9.47
N GLY A 339 15.72 4.06 -8.66
CA GLY A 339 16.68 5.08 -9.05
C GLY A 339 16.05 6.45 -9.37
N GLN A 340 14.86 6.73 -8.81
CA GLN A 340 14.13 7.96 -9.08
C GLN A 340 14.22 8.94 -7.91
N PRO A 341 14.34 10.24 -8.17
CA PRO A 341 14.29 11.25 -7.12
C PRO A 341 12.84 11.43 -6.63
N ILE A 342 12.70 11.68 -5.33
CA ILE A 342 11.43 12.19 -4.80
C ILE A 342 11.25 13.66 -5.14
N PRO A 343 10.00 14.19 -5.20
CA PRO A 343 9.73 15.60 -5.45
C PRO A 343 10.43 16.52 -4.44
N LYS A 344 11.08 17.59 -4.94
CA LYS A 344 11.77 18.61 -4.10
C LYS A 344 10.97 19.90 -3.93
N ASP A 345 9.89 20.07 -4.70
CA ASP A 345 9.01 21.23 -4.69
C ASP A 345 7.97 21.20 -3.58
N ARG A 346 7.90 20.09 -2.84
CA ARG A 346 6.95 19.83 -1.77
C ARG A 346 7.55 18.98 -0.66
N ILE A 347 6.92 19.02 0.51
CA ILE A 347 7.28 18.14 1.63
C ILE A 347 6.72 16.76 1.37
N ILE A 348 7.58 15.75 1.38
CA ILE A 348 7.26 14.33 1.53
C ILE A 348 7.63 13.98 2.98
N ASP A 349 6.71 13.38 3.73
CA ASP A 349 6.89 13.11 5.16
C ASP A 349 7.59 11.77 5.42
N GLY A 350 7.47 10.84 4.48
CA GLY A 350 8.12 9.52 4.55
C GLY A 350 9.62 9.58 4.27
N HIS A 351 10.30 8.51 4.64
CA HIS A 351 11.73 8.33 4.47
C HIS A 351 12.05 7.04 3.70
N ASP A 352 13.19 7.01 3.03
CA ASP A 352 13.70 5.76 2.46
C ASP A 352 14.12 4.79 3.59
N VAL A 353 13.54 3.61 3.58
CA VAL A 353 13.81 2.51 4.51
C VAL A 353 14.32 1.25 3.81
N SER A 354 14.80 1.39 2.57
CA SER A 354 15.33 0.28 1.77
C SER A 354 16.44 -0.49 2.46
N ASP A 355 17.33 0.18 3.19
CA ASP A 355 18.41 -0.47 3.93
C ASP A 355 17.89 -1.43 5.01
N ILE A 356 16.78 -1.10 5.68
CA ILE A 356 16.13 -1.97 6.66
C ILE A 356 15.51 -3.18 5.94
N LEU A 357 14.77 -2.94 4.87
CA LEU A 357 14.13 -4.02 4.09
C LEU A 357 15.17 -4.99 3.51
N LEU A 358 16.30 -4.48 3.04
CA LEU A 358 17.39 -5.29 2.50
C LEU A 358 18.25 -5.94 3.59
N GLY A 359 17.92 -5.76 4.88
CA GLY A 359 18.64 -6.34 6.00
C GLY A 359 20.09 -5.88 6.09
N LYS A 360 20.42 -4.65 5.66
CA LYS A 360 21.78 -4.14 5.75
C LYS A 360 22.22 -4.02 7.21
N ASP A 361 23.47 -4.36 7.44
CA ASP A 361 24.03 -4.32 8.79
C ASP A 361 23.90 -2.92 9.40
N LYS A 362 23.46 -2.85 10.67
CA LYS A 362 23.23 -1.61 11.43
C LYS A 362 22.19 -0.65 10.82
N ALA A 363 21.39 -1.07 9.86
CA ALA A 363 20.29 -0.25 9.37
C ALA A 363 19.32 0.09 10.51
N LYS A 364 18.98 1.37 10.62
CA LYS A 364 18.11 1.90 11.68
C LYS A 364 17.01 2.74 11.07
N SER A 365 15.88 2.79 11.76
CA SER A 365 14.79 3.67 11.39
C SER A 365 15.25 5.13 11.35
N PRO A 366 14.92 5.88 10.30
CA PRO A 366 15.11 7.33 10.25
C PRO A 366 14.12 8.08 11.14
N HIS A 367 13.08 7.39 11.63
CA HIS A 367 12.05 8.00 12.47
C HIS A 367 12.49 8.13 13.92
N LYS A 368 12.78 9.34 14.37
CA LYS A 368 12.90 9.63 15.79
C LYS A 368 11.56 9.45 16.51
N TYR A 369 10.47 9.84 15.83
CA TYR A 369 9.11 9.77 16.30
C TYR A 369 8.21 9.06 15.31
N ASN A 370 7.25 8.26 15.80
CA ASN A 370 6.07 7.84 15.06
C ASN A 370 4.85 8.62 15.58
N TYR A 371 4.04 9.14 14.68
CA TYR A 371 2.88 9.97 15.03
C TYR A 371 1.58 9.22 14.75
N TYR A 372 0.66 9.27 15.70
CA TYR A 372 -0.67 8.69 15.60
C TYR A 372 -1.65 9.83 15.34
N GLU A 373 -1.65 10.31 14.11
CA GLU A 373 -2.37 11.53 13.69
C GLU A 373 -2.00 12.73 14.60
N LYS A 374 -3.01 13.46 15.13
CA LYS A 374 -2.82 14.59 16.05
C LYS A 374 -2.83 14.20 17.54
N ASP A 375 -3.08 12.91 17.81
CA ASP A 375 -3.49 12.47 19.14
C ASP A 375 -2.48 11.54 19.81
N GLY A 376 -1.37 11.20 19.17
CA GLY A 376 -0.37 10.35 19.78
C GLY A 376 1.01 10.48 19.16
N ILE A 377 2.01 10.10 19.92
CA ILE A 377 3.44 10.10 19.54
C ILE A 377 4.17 8.96 20.24
N ARG A 378 5.07 8.29 19.49
CA ARG A 378 5.99 7.30 20.03
C ARG A 378 7.43 7.75 19.80
N GLU A 379 8.26 7.65 20.84
CA GLU A 379 9.71 7.79 20.79
C GLU A 379 10.36 6.55 21.43
N GLY A 380 10.98 5.72 20.61
CA GLY A 380 11.49 4.43 21.07
C GLY A 380 10.40 3.59 21.73
N LYS A 381 10.55 3.25 23.00
CA LYS A 381 9.56 2.51 23.79
C LYS A 381 8.43 3.36 24.39
N TRP A 382 8.62 4.67 24.45
CA TRP A 382 7.64 5.56 25.07
C TRP A 382 6.58 5.99 24.10
N LYS A 383 5.33 5.77 24.47
CA LYS A 383 4.15 6.22 23.70
C LYS A 383 3.25 7.08 24.56
N LEU A 384 2.93 8.25 24.04
CA LEU A 384 1.94 9.17 24.60
C LEU A 384 0.69 9.15 23.72
N VAL A 385 -0.46 9.05 24.36
CA VAL A 385 -1.79 9.16 23.71
C VAL A 385 -2.58 10.23 24.43
N ARG A 386 -3.24 11.09 23.66
CA ARG A 386 -4.19 12.06 24.19
C ARG A 386 -5.53 11.91 23.48
N TYR A 387 -6.60 12.07 24.22
CA TYR A 387 -7.95 11.97 23.68
C TYR A 387 -8.94 12.76 24.54
N ARG A 388 -10.15 12.88 24.02
CA ARG A 388 -11.26 13.55 24.73
C ARG A 388 -12.43 12.59 24.89
N VAL A 389 -13.03 12.63 26.07
CA VAL A 389 -14.33 12.01 26.34
C VAL A 389 -15.24 13.10 26.84
N LYS A 390 -16.22 13.49 26.04
CA LYS A 390 -17.06 14.68 26.28
C LYS A 390 -16.19 15.95 26.44
N ALA A 391 -16.24 16.62 27.59
CA ALA A 391 -15.46 17.82 27.91
C ALA A 391 -14.05 17.47 28.48
N ASP A 392 -13.84 16.27 28.99
CA ASP A 392 -12.63 15.86 29.67
C ASP A 392 -11.51 15.51 28.69
N ARG A 393 -10.29 15.92 29.03
CA ARG A 393 -9.06 15.61 28.28
C ARG A 393 -8.25 14.60 29.08
N PHE A 394 -7.79 13.58 28.37
CA PHE A 394 -6.96 12.52 28.92
C PHE A 394 -5.61 12.52 28.21
N THR A 395 -4.57 12.27 29.00
CA THR A 395 -3.20 12.03 28.53
C THR A 395 -2.69 10.80 29.20
N GLU A 396 -2.23 9.85 28.42
CA GLU A 396 -1.71 8.57 28.88
C GLU A 396 -0.31 8.36 28.32
N LEU A 397 0.56 7.71 29.12
CA LEU A 397 1.95 7.38 28.73
C LEU A 397 2.18 5.91 28.99
N TYR A 398 2.80 5.22 28.02
CA TYR A 398 3.08 3.79 28.08
C TYR A 398 4.53 3.47 27.74
N ASP A 399 5.07 2.39 28.33
CA ASP A 399 6.33 1.75 27.97
C ASP A 399 6.01 0.51 27.15
N LEU A 400 6.04 0.61 25.82
CA LEU A 400 5.62 -0.46 24.89
C LEU A 400 6.52 -1.70 24.93
N GLU A 401 7.76 -1.60 25.44
CA GLU A 401 8.62 -2.79 25.64
C GLU A 401 8.11 -3.68 26.76
N LYS A 402 7.51 -3.08 27.81
CA LYS A 402 7.01 -3.76 28.99
C LYS A 402 5.51 -3.97 28.99
N ASP A 403 4.80 -3.16 28.23
CA ASP A 403 3.35 -3.08 28.21
C ASP A 403 2.84 -2.77 26.80
N LEU A 404 3.02 -3.73 25.90
CA LEU A 404 2.56 -3.62 24.50
C LEU A 404 1.03 -3.46 24.42
N GLY A 405 0.30 -3.98 25.41
CA GLY A 405 -1.16 -3.88 25.53
C GLY A 405 -1.66 -2.56 26.12
N GLU A 406 -0.79 -1.60 26.43
CA GLU A 406 -1.13 -0.24 26.91
C GLU A 406 -2.12 -0.25 28.08
N ARG A 407 -1.83 -1.08 29.12
CA ARG A 407 -2.71 -1.29 30.29
C ARG A 407 -2.31 -0.43 31.49
N ASN A 408 -1.03 -0.04 31.58
CA ASN A 408 -0.46 0.65 32.73
C ASN A 408 -0.08 2.09 32.37
N ASN A 409 -0.98 3.03 32.64
CA ASN A 409 -0.70 4.44 32.40
C ASN A 409 0.36 5.00 33.36
N LEU A 410 1.50 5.39 32.81
CA LEU A 410 2.67 5.90 33.53
C LEU A 410 2.75 7.44 33.56
N ALA A 411 1.76 8.17 33.07
CA ALA A 411 1.81 9.63 32.90
C ALA A 411 2.10 10.35 34.22
N LYS A 412 1.49 9.92 35.33
CA LYS A 412 1.73 10.52 36.65
C LYS A 412 3.16 10.24 37.19
N ARG A 413 3.76 9.13 36.76
CA ARG A 413 5.11 8.72 37.23
C ARG A 413 6.22 9.43 36.47
N TYR A 414 5.98 9.81 35.20
CA TYR A 414 6.98 10.42 34.33
C TYR A 414 6.49 11.73 33.69
N PRO A 415 6.19 12.78 34.50
CA PRO A 415 5.61 14.02 34.01
C PRO A 415 6.50 14.77 33.02
N GLU A 416 7.84 14.70 33.19
CA GLU A 416 8.79 15.32 32.27
C GLU A 416 8.79 14.64 30.88
N LYS A 417 8.61 13.30 30.83
CA LYS A 417 8.46 12.58 29.56
C LYS A 417 7.15 12.95 28.87
N VAL A 418 6.05 13.09 29.63
CA VAL A 418 4.76 13.56 29.09
C VAL A 418 4.90 14.96 28.49
N LYS A 419 5.57 15.89 29.21
CA LYS A 419 5.82 17.24 28.72
C LYS A 419 6.61 17.22 27.40
N ALA A 420 7.75 16.54 27.38
CA ALA A 420 8.62 16.49 26.18
C ALA A 420 7.90 15.89 24.96
N LEU A 421 7.14 14.79 25.13
CA LEU A 421 6.41 14.18 24.04
C LEU A 421 5.21 15.03 23.59
N THR A 422 4.55 15.75 24.51
CA THR A 422 3.48 16.67 24.17
C THR A 422 4.01 17.82 23.33
N GLU A 423 5.13 18.45 23.73
CA GLU A 423 5.77 19.53 22.99
C GLU A 423 6.20 19.05 21.57
N ALA A 424 6.76 17.85 21.47
CA ALA A 424 7.15 17.28 20.19
C ALA A 424 5.93 17.00 19.26
N LEU A 425 4.84 16.49 19.84
CA LEU A 425 3.59 16.26 19.09
C LEU A 425 2.96 17.58 18.63
N ASP A 426 2.89 18.59 19.48
CA ASP A 426 2.33 19.90 19.13
C ASP A 426 3.16 20.60 18.07
N ALA A 427 4.49 20.49 18.14
CA ALA A 427 5.38 21.00 17.11
C ALA A 427 5.17 20.29 15.76
N HIS A 428 4.95 18.96 15.76
CA HIS A 428 4.61 18.23 14.55
C HIS A 428 3.27 18.67 13.95
N VAL A 429 2.22 18.76 14.78
CA VAL A 429 0.90 19.22 14.34
C VAL A 429 1.00 20.62 13.72
N GLY A 430 1.72 21.55 14.36
CA GLY A 430 1.96 22.88 13.82
C GLY A 430 2.68 22.89 12.47
N LYS A 431 3.67 21.99 12.27
CA LYS A 431 4.35 21.83 10.97
C LYS A 431 3.44 21.27 9.88
N ILE A 432 2.54 20.36 10.23
CA ILE A 432 1.54 19.85 9.28
C ILE A 432 0.58 20.98 8.89
N GLU A 433 0.03 21.69 9.87
CA GLU A 433 -0.94 22.77 9.66
C GLU A 433 -0.37 23.93 8.82
N ALA A 434 0.88 24.30 9.06
CA ALA A 434 1.57 25.36 8.30
C ALA A 434 1.86 24.96 6.83
N GLY A 435 1.85 23.68 6.50
CA GLY A 435 2.18 23.15 5.17
C GLY A 435 1.04 22.37 4.51
N ILE A 436 -0.21 22.63 4.86
CA ILE A 436 -1.37 21.96 4.26
C ILE A 436 -1.51 22.33 2.79
N ARG A 437 -1.57 21.31 1.94
CA ARG A 437 -2.00 21.42 0.54
C ARG A 437 -3.47 21.00 0.43
N PRO A 438 -4.29 21.69 -0.38
CA PRO A 438 -5.72 21.40 -0.44
C PRO A 438 -6.01 20.07 -1.14
N ALA A 439 -7.01 19.35 -0.69
CA ALA A 439 -7.60 18.26 -1.47
C ALA A 439 -8.13 18.77 -2.83
N GLY A 440 -8.26 17.87 -3.79
CA GLY A 440 -8.97 18.16 -5.02
C GLY A 440 -10.46 18.38 -4.77
N LEU A 441 -11.07 19.31 -5.48
CA LEU A 441 -12.50 19.65 -5.34
C LEU A 441 -13.17 19.72 -6.72
N VAL A 442 -14.45 19.33 -6.75
CA VAL A 442 -15.36 19.54 -7.88
C VAL A 442 -16.65 20.21 -7.39
N GLU A 443 -17.25 21.04 -8.22
CA GLU A 443 -18.49 21.73 -7.83
C GLU A 443 -19.72 20.83 -7.89
N ASN A 444 -19.87 20.07 -8.97
CA ASN A 444 -21.06 19.27 -9.29
C ASN A 444 -20.71 17.79 -9.49
N PRO A 445 -20.37 17.05 -8.40
CA PRO A 445 -20.02 15.65 -8.51
C PRO A 445 -21.22 14.81 -8.96
N LYS A 446 -20.95 13.76 -9.73
CA LYS A 446 -21.98 12.84 -10.23
C LYS A 446 -21.62 11.41 -9.86
N PRO A 447 -22.60 10.55 -9.59
CA PRO A 447 -22.34 9.13 -9.42
C PRO A 447 -21.69 8.55 -10.69
N LEU A 448 -20.70 7.67 -10.52
CA LEU A 448 -20.10 6.93 -11.64
C LEU A 448 -21.11 6.02 -12.34
N LEU A 449 -22.08 5.52 -11.59
CA LEU A 449 -23.17 4.70 -12.07
C LEU A 449 -24.48 5.20 -11.44
N ALA A 450 -25.28 5.93 -12.22
CA ALA A 450 -26.55 6.48 -11.74
C ALA A 450 -27.62 5.41 -11.60
N ASP A 451 -27.70 4.48 -12.55
CA ASP A 451 -28.52 3.27 -12.53
C ASP A 451 -27.74 2.09 -13.14
N SER A 452 -28.26 0.89 -13.01
CA SER A 452 -27.60 -0.34 -13.48
C SER A 452 -28.27 -0.97 -14.71
N ASN A 453 -29.15 -0.23 -15.41
CA ASN A 453 -29.85 -0.75 -16.56
C ASN A 453 -28.89 -1.16 -17.70
N GLY A 454 -28.99 -2.43 -18.12
CA GLY A 454 -28.15 -2.97 -19.19
C GLY A 454 -26.71 -3.27 -18.81
N ILE A 455 -26.31 -3.03 -17.55
CA ILE A 455 -24.98 -3.36 -17.04
C ILE A 455 -25.04 -4.70 -16.30
N PRO A 456 -24.17 -5.68 -16.63
CA PRO A 456 -24.20 -7.00 -15.98
C PRO A 456 -23.81 -6.91 -14.51
N THR A 457 -24.20 -7.89 -13.72
CA THR A 457 -23.66 -8.09 -12.38
C THR A 457 -22.18 -8.51 -12.45
N LEU A 458 -21.43 -8.36 -11.37
CA LEU A 458 -20.02 -8.79 -11.35
C LEU A 458 -19.87 -10.29 -11.61
N VAL A 459 -20.84 -11.12 -11.12
CA VAL A 459 -20.86 -12.56 -11.41
C VAL A 459 -21.02 -12.83 -12.91
N GLU A 460 -21.96 -12.17 -13.56
CA GLU A 460 -22.16 -12.32 -15.02
C GLU A 460 -20.97 -11.81 -15.83
N TYR A 461 -20.34 -10.73 -15.40
CA TYR A 461 -19.15 -10.16 -16.04
C TYR A 461 -17.96 -11.13 -15.99
N ARG A 462 -17.73 -11.78 -14.85
CA ARG A 462 -16.63 -12.75 -14.67
C ARG A 462 -16.85 -14.07 -15.43
N ASN A 463 -18.09 -14.43 -15.75
CA ASN A 463 -18.44 -15.65 -16.47
C ASN A 463 -18.38 -15.50 -18.02
N LYS A 464 -18.08 -14.30 -18.53
CA LYS A 464 -17.84 -14.03 -19.95
C LYS A 464 -16.35 -14.18 -20.29
#